data_bb96633dcaca5340353a585bfd6eb908
#
_entry.id   bb96633dcaca5340353a585bfd6eb908
#
_cell.length_a   1.000
_cell.length_b   1.000
_cell.length_c   1.000
_cell.angle_alpha   90.00
_cell.angle_beta   90.00
_cell.angle_gamma   90.00
#
_symmetry.space_group_name_H-M   'P 1'
#
loop_
_entity.id
_entity.type
_entity.pdbx_description
1 polymer ?
#
loop_
_entity_poly.entity_id
_entity_poly.type
_entity_poly.pdbx_seq_one_letter_code
_entity_poly.pdbx_strand_id
1 'polypeptide(L)'
;MPTRRGFIKCLAGIGAGVLPWYGWPELLKNAIPQAVQASIQTSNSIKTTVNSVPQNDQTYLNRTAIDDILALTHSELQGRRAGTVGEEKAAAYLIDQMRGLGLEPLGDLMDNNNHNYLNAFTVYPVVEEFYYGRLTFRPGNPDDLRTPSANVIGGFMGTNPNESVILSAHYDHLGIFHGNLYPGANDNASGVGCILDVMRRLIKEGVKPNRNVVLAFWSAEEMGFVGSYSFVQKPTFSRTGIEAVFNVDTVGNGPLEEFALWANSDNKAVQAVQSAAAENKASVALTPNNGYNSDQVYFNMDHVPAVTLMAWDWLNKNHTPEDVLDFVNPQKITLASDILYRAVQKLVF
;
A
#
# COMPACT_ATOMS: atom_id res chain seq x y z
N MET A 1 -20.97 -20.74 11.33
CA MET A 1 -20.63 -19.38 10.84
C MET A 1 -20.77 -18.43 12.02
N PRO A 2 -19.75 -17.67 12.43
CA PRO A 2 -19.95 -16.67 13.46
C PRO A 2 -20.82 -15.54 12.89
N THR A 3 -21.86 -15.18 13.62
CA THR A 3 -22.71 -14.04 13.27
C THR A 3 -21.92 -12.73 13.37
N ARG A 4 -22.34 -11.64 12.66
CA ARG A 4 -21.75 -10.28 12.80
C ARG A 4 -21.46 -9.89 14.25
N ARG A 5 -22.31 -10.28 15.19
CA ARG A 5 -22.10 -10.07 16.63
C ARG A 5 -20.97 -10.93 17.22
N GLY A 6 -20.70 -12.10 16.66
CA GLY A 6 -19.61 -12.97 17.09
C GLY A 6 -18.24 -12.42 16.66
N PHE A 7 -18.14 -11.86 15.45
CA PHE A 7 -16.92 -11.25 14.95
C PHE A 7 -16.52 -9.99 15.75
N ILE A 8 -17.48 -9.11 16.04
CA ILE A 8 -17.24 -7.94 16.91
C ILE A 8 -16.82 -8.37 18.33
N LYS A 9 -17.35 -9.49 18.86
CA LYS A 9 -16.90 -10.02 20.15
C LYS A 9 -15.50 -10.65 20.08
N CYS A 10 -15.11 -11.27 18.98
CA CYS A 10 -13.73 -11.73 18.77
C CYS A 10 -12.74 -10.54 18.74
N LEU A 11 -13.08 -9.46 18.02
CA LEU A 11 -12.25 -8.24 18.00
C LEU A 11 -12.15 -7.59 19.39
N ALA A 12 -13.24 -7.58 20.16
CA ALA A 12 -13.24 -7.05 21.54
C ALA A 12 -12.48 -7.93 22.55
N GLY A 13 -12.33 -9.23 22.27
CA GLY A 13 -11.58 -10.18 23.13
C GLY A 13 -10.08 -10.22 22.86
N ILE A 14 -9.62 -9.70 21.73
CA ILE A 14 -8.20 -9.66 21.33
C ILE A 14 -7.50 -8.40 21.88
N GLY A 15 -8.25 -7.46 22.46
CA GLY A 15 -7.75 -6.16 22.92
C GLY A 15 -6.75 -6.16 24.10
N ALA A 16 -6.26 -7.31 24.54
CA ALA A 16 -5.30 -7.40 25.65
C ALA A 16 -3.86 -7.77 25.25
N GLY A 17 -3.53 -7.79 23.97
CA GLY A 17 -2.22 -8.25 23.53
C GLY A 17 -1.64 -7.57 22.27
N VAL A 18 -2.27 -6.53 21.78
CA VAL A 18 -1.66 -5.68 20.76
C VAL A 18 -0.52 -4.94 21.44
N LEU A 19 0.72 -5.20 21.04
CA LEU A 19 1.87 -4.40 21.47
C LEU A 19 1.49 -2.93 21.33
N PRO A 20 1.78 -2.09 22.31
CA PRO A 20 1.34 -0.71 22.28
C PRO A 20 1.97 -0.04 21.06
N TRP A 21 1.15 0.19 20.07
CA TRP A 21 1.39 0.97 18.86
C TRP A 21 2.02 2.35 19.16
N TYR A 22 1.90 2.77 20.40
CA TYR A 22 2.43 4.03 20.95
C TYR A 22 3.97 4.14 20.95
N GLY A 23 4.73 3.07 20.85
CA GLY A 23 6.20 3.13 20.84
C GLY A 23 6.80 3.54 19.50
N TRP A 24 6.15 3.27 18.39
CA TRP A 24 6.66 3.54 17.05
C TRP A 24 6.77 5.04 16.72
N PRO A 25 5.75 5.89 16.98
CA PRO A 25 5.82 7.32 16.70
C PRO A 25 6.96 8.04 17.44
N GLU A 26 7.27 7.64 18.66
CA GLU A 26 8.38 8.24 19.43
C GLU A 26 9.75 7.84 18.88
N LEU A 27 9.92 6.60 18.45
CA LEU A 27 11.13 6.13 17.79
C LEU A 27 11.37 6.85 16.44
N LEU A 28 10.29 7.12 15.69
CA LEU A 28 10.37 7.76 14.39
C LEU A 28 10.68 9.26 14.49
N LYS A 29 10.24 9.97 15.54
CA LYS A 29 10.48 11.41 15.74
C LYS A 29 11.98 11.78 15.78
N ASN A 30 12.83 10.89 16.24
CA ASN A 30 14.28 11.15 16.41
C ASN A 30 15.13 10.71 15.19
N ALA A 31 14.49 10.30 14.09
CA ALA A 31 15.10 9.49 13.04
C ALA A 31 15.70 10.26 11.84
N ILE A 32 15.52 11.55 11.69
CA ILE A 32 15.69 12.24 10.38
C ILE A 32 16.86 13.19 10.32
N PRO A 33 18.02 13.24 10.74
CA PRO A 33 18.94 14.23 10.20
C PRO A 33 20.15 13.78 9.39
N GLN A 34 20.65 12.56 9.45
CA GLN A 34 21.95 12.29 8.81
C GLN A 34 22.06 11.12 7.82
N ALA A 35 21.15 10.17 7.81
CA ALA A 35 21.25 8.96 6.96
C ALA A 35 20.80 9.18 5.49
N VAL A 36 20.08 10.26 5.21
CA VAL A 36 19.49 10.53 3.87
C VAL A 36 20.57 10.78 2.81
N GLN A 37 21.72 11.34 3.16
CA GLN A 37 22.80 11.63 2.20
C GLN A 37 23.58 10.38 1.73
N ALA A 38 23.66 9.33 2.54
CA ALA A 38 24.39 8.11 2.19
C ALA A 38 23.58 7.18 1.27
N SER A 39 22.26 7.16 1.39
CA SER A 39 21.38 6.30 0.56
C SER A 39 21.26 6.77 -0.89
N ILE A 40 21.45 8.06 -1.16
CA ILE A 40 21.44 8.63 -2.52
C ILE A 40 22.61 8.08 -3.36
N GLN A 41 23.75 7.75 -2.74
CA GLN A 41 24.91 7.22 -3.46
C GLN A 41 24.76 5.74 -3.85
N THR A 42 24.01 4.94 -3.11
CA THR A 42 23.76 3.53 -3.42
C THR A 42 22.69 3.34 -4.51
N SER A 43 21.70 4.23 -4.61
CA SER A 43 20.69 4.18 -5.68
C SER A 43 21.27 4.51 -7.08
N ASN A 44 22.43 5.12 -7.15
CA ASN A 44 23.13 5.37 -8.41
C ASN A 44 23.75 4.12 -9.06
N SER A 45 23.76 2.97 -8.39
CA SER A 45 24.29 1.73 -8.96
C SER A 45 23.27 0.96 -9.81
N ILE A 46 21.98 1.31 -9.77
CA ILE A 46 20.98 0.80 -10.72
C ILE A 46 21.04 1.68 -11.98
N LYS A 47 22.13 1.58 -12.72
CA LYS A 47 22.17 2.05 -14.12
C LYS A 47 21.34 1.08 -14.98
N THR A 48 20.05 1.15 -14.89
CA THR A 48 19.18 0.63 -15.93
C THR A 48 19.34 1.55 -17.14
N THR A 49 19.85 1.00 -18.21
CA THR A 49 19.79 1.60 -19.55
C THR A 49 18.33 1.95 -19.81
N VAL A 50 17.99 3.24 -19.75
CA VAL A 50 16.65 3.74 -20.04
C VAL A 50 16.45 3.64 -21.55
N ASN A 51 16.04 2.45 -22.02
CA ASN A 51 15.34 2.37 -23.28
C ASN A 51 13.96 2.99 -23.05
N SER A 52 13.61 4.01 -23.83
CA SER A 52 12.29 4.64 -23.80
C SER A 52 11.22 3.57 -24.05
N VAL A 53 10.54 3.13 -22.97
CA VAL A 53 9.33 2.30 -23.11
C VAL A 53 8.26 3.19 -23.76
N PRO A 54 7.58 2.74 -24.84
CA PRO A 54 6.50 3.51 -25.43
C PRO A 54 5.43 3.81 -24.38
N GLN A 55 4.99 5.07 -24.30
CA GLN A 55 3.87 5.44 -23.44
C GLN A 55 2.64 4.60 -23.81
N ASN A 56 1.95 4.06 -22.79
CA ASN A 56 0.75 3.22 -22.94
C ASN A 56 0.99 1.91 -23.74
N ASP A 57 2.03 1.19 -23.40
CA ASP A 57 2.27 -0.13 -23.96
C ASP A 57 1.12 -1.07 -23.62
N GLN A 58 0.48 -1.64 -24.65
CA GLN A 58 -0.64 -2.56 -24.53
C GLN A 58 -0.34 -3.77 -23.65
N THR A 59 0.93 -4.20 -23.57
CA THR A 59 1.37 -5.28 -22.69
C THR A 59 1.06 -4.97 -21.23
N TYR A 60 1.34 -3.75 -20.78
CA TYR A 60 1.08 -3.31 -19.40
C TYR A 60 -0.40 -3.01 -19.16
N LEU A 61 -1.09 -2.43 -20.15
CA LEU A 61 -2.52 -2.15 -20.05
C LEU A 61 -3.37 -3.42 -19.97
N ASN A 62 -2.96 -4.51 -20.62
CA ASN A 62 -3.74 -5.76 -20.66
C ASN A 62 -3.46 -6.71 -19.49
N ARG A 63 -2.53 -6.39 -18.61
CA ARG A 63 -2.33 -7.16 -17.37
C ARG A 63 -3.55 -7.07 -16.45
N THR A 64 -3.74 -8.10 -15.67
CA THR A 64 -4.79 -8.19 -14.65
C THR A 64 -4.19 -8.01 -13.25
N ALA A 65 -5.04 -7.71 -12.26
CA ALA A 65 -4.62 -7.69 -10.86
C ALA A 65 -4.00 -9.04 -10.43
N ILE A 66 -4.50 -10.16 -10.94
CA ILE A 66 -3.98 -11.51 -10.62
C ILE A 66 -2.57 -11.71 -11.18
N ASP A 67 -2.26 -11.15 -12.37
CA ASP A 67 -0.90 -11.20 -12.91
C ASP A 67 0.10 -10.44 -12.02
N ASP A 68 -0.35 -9.34 -11.41
CA ASP A 68 0.49 -8.56 -10.50
C ASP A 68 0.67 -9.28 -9.16
N ILE A 69 -0.39 -9.89 -8.61
CA ILE A 69 -0.31 -10.71 -7.39
C ILE A 69 0.65 -11.88 -7.61
N LEU A 70 0.53 -12.59 -8.74
CA LEU A 70 1.44 -13.69 -9.09
C LEU A 70 2.91 -13.22 -9.17
N ALA A 71 3.15 -12.08 -9.80
CA ALA A 71 4.50 -11.52 -9.91
C ALA A 71 5.08 -11.15 -8.54
N LEU A 72 4.28 -10.49 -7.67
CA LEU A 72 4.73 -10.05 -6.35
C LEU A 72 4.90 -11.20 -5.35
N THR A 73 4.21 -12.32 -5.53
CA THR A 73 4.34 -13.51 -4.67
C THR A 73 5.39 -14.51 -5.15
N HIS A 74 6.05 -14.22 -6.28
CA HIS A 74 7.10 -15.11 -6.80
C HIS A 74 8.23 -15.30 -5.78
N SER A 75 8.73 -16.53 -5.66
CA SER A 75 9.72 -16.89 -4.64
C SER A 75 11.03 -16.10 -4.73
N GLU A 76 11.38 -15.58 -5.91
CA GLU A 76 12.56 -14.72 -6.09
C GLU A 76 12.45 -13.37 -5.38
N LEU A 77 11.23 -12.92 -5.04
CA LEU A 77 11.01 -11.71 -4.24
C LEU A 77 11.08 -11.99 -2.73
N GLN A 78 11.29 -13.26 -2.34
CA GLN A 78 11.59 -13.65 -0.97
C GLN A 78 10.61 -13.08 0.08
N GLY A 79 9.33 -12.88 -0.29
CA GLY A 79 8.32 -12.28 0.58
C GLY A 79 8.51 -10.78 0.83
N ARG A 80 9.29 -10.08 0.02
CA ARG A 80 9.34 -8.60 -0.09
C ARG A 80 9.58 -7.83 1.22
N ARG A 81 10.24 -8.43 2.22
CA ARG A 81 10.47 -7.76 3.51
C ARG A 81 11.25 -6.45 3.29
N ALA A 82 10.79 -5.37 3.92
CA ALA A 82 11.43 -4.06 3.85
C ALA A 82 12.92 -4.11 4.25
N GLY A 83 13.77 -3.41 3.50
CA GLY A 83 15.23 -3.41 3.68
C GLY A 83 15.94 -4.64 3.13
N THR A 84 15.29 -5.47 2.29
CA THR A 84 15.91 -6.66 1.69
C THR A 84 15.96 -6.59 0.16
N VAL A 85 16.77 -7.47 -0.44
CA VAL A 85 16.81 -7.64 -1.90
C VAL A 85 15.44 -8.03 -2.48
N GLY A 86 14.60 -8.71 -1.69
CA GLY A 86 13.23 -9.04 -2.11
C GLY A 86 12.37 -7.80 -2.29
N GLU A 87 12.47 -6.84 -1.38
CA GLU A 87 11.82 -5.53 -1.53
C GLU A 87 12.35 -4.76 -2.74
N GLU A 88 13.68 -4.71 -2.94
CA GLU A 88 14.29 -4.02 -4.08
C GLU A 88 13.77 -4.55 -5.43
N LYS A 89 13.62 -5.88 -5.56
CA LYS A 89 13.04 -6.52 -6.74
C LYS A 89 11.56 -6.17 -6.91
N ALA A 90 10.79 -6.14 -5.83
CA ALA A 90 9.39 -5.73 -5.87
C ALA A 90 9.25 -4.26 -6.27
N ALA A 91 10.06 -3.37 -5.71
CA ALA A 91 10.10 -1.95 -6.12
C ALA A 91 10.45 -1.79 -7.60
N ALA A 92 11.45 -2.54 -8.10
CA ALA A 92 11.81 -2.53 -9.52
C ALA A 92 10.65 -2.98 -10.42
N TYR A 93 9.91 -4.03 -10.03
CA TYR A 93 8.70 -4.46 -10.71
C TYR A 93 7.64 -3.36 -10.76
N LEU A 94 7.36 -2.69 -9.65
CA LEU A 94 6.36 -1.62 -9.58
C LEU A 94 6.75 -0.41 -10.43
N ILE A 95 8.03 -0.02 -10.43
CA ILE A 95 8.56 1.04 -11.29
C ILE A 95 8.38 0.67 -12.77
N ASP A 96 8.65 -0.57 -13.14
CA ASP A 96 8.45 -1.06 -14.51
C ASP A 96 6.97 -0.96 -14.92
N GLN A 97 6.03 -1.38 -14.06
CA GLN A 97 4.60 -1.23 -14.31
C GLN A 97 4.21 0.26 -14.49
N MET A 98 4.67 1.15 -13.61
CA MET A 98 4.38 2.58 -13.70
C MET A 98 4.92 3.19 -15.00
N ARG A 99 6.13 2.84 -15.41
CA ARG A 99 6.74 3.30 -16.68
C ARG A 99 5.95 2.82 -17.89
N GLY A 100 5.61 1.52 -17.91
CA GLY A 100 4.82 0.93 -19.01
C GLY A 100 3.43 1.53 -19.14
N LEU A 101 2.86 1.98 -18.04
CA LEU A 101 1.59 2.73 -17.99
C LEU A 101 1.76 4.22 -18.31
N GLY A 102 2.97 4.73 -18.50
CA GLY A 102 3.22 6.14 -18.80
C GLY A 102 2.97 7.08 -17.63
N LEU A 103 3.09 6.61 -16.39
CA LEU A 103 2.94 7.45 -15.21
C LEU A 103 4.19 8.31 -15.00
N GLU A 104 3.99 9.55 -14.61
CA GLU A 104 5.09 10.46 -14.25
C GLU A 104 5.68 10.07 -12.90
N PRO A 105 7.04 10.12 -12.74
CA PRO A 105 7.68 9.88 -11.46
C PRO A 105 7.36 10.99 -10.45
N LEU A 106 7.02 10.63 -9.21
CA LEU A 106 6.67 11.55 -8.13
C LEU A 106 7.41 11.24 -6.82
N GLY A 107 8.48 10.48 -6.85
CA GLY A 107 9.35 10.21 -5.71
C GLY A 107 10.30 11.38 -5.40
N ASP A 108 11.50 11.09 -4.92
CA ASP A 108 12.46 12.12 -4.52
C ASP A 108 12.98 12.93 -5.71
N LEU A 109 13.29 14.20 -5.47
CA LEU A 109 13.98 15.06 -6.42
C LEU A 109 15.42 14.60 -6.61
N MET A 110 15.86 14.55 -7.87
CA MET A 110 17.24 14.32 -8.26
C MET A 110 17.97 15.64 -8.53
N ASP A 111 19.30 15.58 -8.69
CA ASP A 111 20.15 16.75 -8.90
C ASP A 111 19.78 17.61 -10.13
N ASN A 112 19.06 17.05 -11.10
CA ASN A 112 18.55 17.73 -12.29
C ASN A 112 17.15 18.33 -12.14
N ASN A 113 16.62 18.43 -10.93
CA ASN A 113 15.25 18.85 -10.61
C ASN A 113 14.13 17.98 -11.20
N ASN A 114 14.43 16.78 -11.67
CA ASN A 114 13.41 15.79 -12.03
C ASN A 114 13.17 14.85 -10.86
N HIS A 115 11.94 14.39 -10.72
CA HIS A 115 11.61 13.33 -9.77
C HIS A 115 12.05 11.96 -10.30
N ASN A 116 12.40 11.05 -9.38
CA ASN A 116 12.41 9.61 -9.65
C ASN A 116 11.14 8.96 -9.09
N TYR A 117 11.01 7.62 -9.18
CA TYR A 117 9.87 6.91 -8.61
C TYR A 117 10.05 6.54 -7.14
N LEU A 118 11.25 6.62 -6.59
CA LEU A 118 11.56 6.20 -5.23
C LEU A 118 11.45 7.38 -4.27
N ASN A 119 10.81 7.17 -3.14
CA ASN A 119 10.84 8.07 -1.99
C ASN A 119 11.57 7.35 -0.86
N ALA A 120 12.85 7.66 -0.69
CA ALA A 120 13.79 6.92 0.15
C ALA A 120 13.65 7.27 1.63
N PHE A 121 13.75 6.25 2.47
CA PHE A 121 13.81 6.36 3.93
C PHE A 121 14.66 5.21 4.51
N THR A 122 14.71 5.11 5.83
CA THR A 122 15.40 4.00 6.50
C THR A 122 14.50 3.35 7.53
N VAL A 123 14.63 2.02 7.67
CA VAL A 123 13.91 1.23 8.68
C VAL A 123 14.82 0.86 9.83
N TYR A 124 14.26 0.77 11.02
CA TYR A 124 14.93 0.20 12.18
C TYR A 124 14.94 -1.33 12.09
N PRO A 125 15.92 -1.97 12.75
CA PRO A 125 15.84 -3.40 13.02
C PRO A 125 14.54 -3.73 13.74
N VAL A 126 13.98 -4.88 13.41
CA VAL A 126 12.81 -5.43 14.08
C VAL A 126 13.13 -6.77 14.68
N VAL A 127 12.40 -7.16 15.71
CA VAL A 127 12.43 -8.49 16.29
C VAL A 127 11.17 -9.22 15.89
N GLU A 128 11.35 -10.42 15.34
CA GLU A 128 10.27 -11.29 14.95
C GLU A 128 9.64 -11.97 16.18
N GLU A 129 8.32 -11.96 16.24
CA GLU A 129 7.54 -12.59 17.29
C GLU A 129 6.35 -13.34 16.69
N PHE A 130 5.90 -14.40 17.37
CA PHE A 130 4.65 -15.07 17.02
C PHE A 130 3.55 -14.68 17.98
N TYR A 131 2.45 -14.20 17.40
CA TYR A 131 1.24 -13.88 18.14
C TYR A 131 0.06 -14.67 17.58
N TYR A 132 -0.48 -15.62 18.36
CA TYR A 132 -1.52 -16.54 17.92
C TYR A 132 -1.22 -17.27 16.60
N GLY A 133 0.05 -17.71 16.42
CA GLY A 133 0.49 -18.43 15.22
C GLY A 133 0.80 -17.54 14.01
N ARG A 134 0.66 -16.22 14.12
CA ARG A 134 0.97 -15.24 13.09
C ARG A 134 2.33 -14.60 13.38
N LEU A 135 3.18 -14.48 12.36
CA LEU A 135 4.45 -13.76 12.47
C LEU A 135 4.17 -12.26 12.56
N THR A 136 4.76 -11.59 13.52
CA THR A 136 4.66 -10.13 13.69
C THR A 136 6.02 -9.54 13.99
N PHE A 137 6.14 -8.24 13.85
CA PHE A 137 7.34 -7.50 14.19
C PHE A 137 7.11 -6.57 15.37
N ARG A 138 8.10 -6.45 16.24
CA ARG A 138 8.20 -5.36 17.21
C ARG A 138 9.49 -4.57 17.00
N PRO A 139 9.57 -3.32 17.46
CA PRO A 139 10.80 -2.55 17.39
C PRO A 139 11.99 -3.30 18.02
N GLY A 140 13.11 -3.32 17.30
CA GLY A 140 14.39 -3.76 17.80
C GLY A 140 15.09 -2.65 18.60
N ASN A 141 16.43 -2.74 18.71
CA ASN A 141 17.21 -1.72 19.39
C ASN A 141 17.32 -0.47 18.49
N PRO A 142 16.91 0.74 18.95
CA PRO A 142 16.99 1.96 18.18
C PRO A 142 18.43 2.42 17.88
N ASP A 143 19.43 1.90 18.60
CA ASP A 143 20.84 2.22 18.40
C ASP A 143 21.50 1.36 17.31
N ASP A 144 20.83 0.30 16.84
CA ASP A 144 21.34 -0.54 15.77
C ASP A 144 21.30 0.19 14.41
N LEU A 145 22.13 -0.26 13.48
CA LEU A 145 22.19 0.29 12.13
C LEU A 145 20.85 0.11 11.42
N ARG A 146 20.38 1.20 10.81
CA ARG A 146 19.17 1.19 9.99
C ARG A 146 19.47 0.69 8.59
N THR A 147 18.46 0.09 7.98
CA THR A 147 18.53 -0.41 6.62
C THR A 147 17.78 0.54 5.66
N PRO A 148 18.33 0.85 4.46
CA PRO A 148 17.60 1.60 3.44
C PRO A 148 16.34 0.88 2.99
N SER A 149 15.29 1.66 2.71
CA SER A 149 14.03 1.23 2.12
C SER A 149 13.44 2.39 1.30
N ALA A 150 12.40 2.16 0.51
CA ALA A 150 11.76 3.22 -0.27
C ALA A 150 10.29 2.94 -0.55
N ASN A 151 9.48 3.98 -0.57
CA ASN A 151 8.17 3.95 -1.23
C ASN A 151 8.36 4.07 -2.74
N VAL A 152 7.37 3.61 -3.52
CA VAL A 152 7.34 3.77 -4.99
C VAL A 152 6.14 4.64 -5.36
N ILE A 153 6.39 5.81 -5.98
CA ILE A 153 5.35 6.80 -6.21
C ILE A 153 5.39 7.30 -7.66
N GLY A 154 4.24 7.27 -8.32
CA GLY A 154 4.07 7.81 -9.66
C GLY A 154 2.64 8.28 -9.91
N GLY A 155 2.41 9.11 -10.91
CA GLY A 155 1.13 9.77 -11.13
C GLY A 155 0.65 9.81 -12.58
N PHE A 156 -0.65 9.67 -12.75
CA PHE A 156 -1.38 10.04 -13.96
C PHE A 156 -1.86 11.48 -13.81
N MET A 157 -1.21 12.40 -14.52
CA MET A 157 -1.37 13.83 -14.30
C MET A 157 -2.67 14.37 -14.86
N GLY A 158 -3.41 15.09 -14.01
CA GLY A 158 -4.67 15.75 -14.35
C GLY A 158 -4.48 17.11 -15.01
N THR A 159 -5.60 17.82 -15.23
CA THR A 159 -5.58 19.20 -15.74
C THR A 159 -5.27 20.22 -14.66
N ASN A 160 -5.57 19.92 -13.38
CA ASN A 160 -5.14 20.71 -12.21
C ASN A 160 -3.97 20.00 -11.52
N PRO A 161 -2.72 20.44 -11.72
CA PRO A 161 -1.53 19.80 -11.16
C PRO A 161 -1.40 20.00 -9.64
N ASN A 162 -2.19 20.88 -9.04
CA ASN A 162 -2.11 21.22 -7.62
C ASN A 162 -2.99 20.32 -6.74
N GLU A 163 -3.87 19.53 -7.32
CA GLU A 163 -4.77 18.64 -6.59
C GLU A 163 -4.52 17.18 -6.97
N SER A 164 -4.57 16.30 -5.97
CA SER A 164 -4.26 14.88 -6.15
C SER A 164 -5.22 13.99 -5.37
N VAL A 165 -5.56 12.84 -5.92
CA VAL A 165 -6.17 11.72 -5.24
C VAL A 165 -5.16 10.59 -5.23
N ILE A 166 -4.88 10.02 -4.06
CA ILE A 166 -3.90 8.93 -3.90
C ILE A 166 -4.64 7.60 -3.83
N LEU A 167 -4.22 6.66 -4.66
CA LEU A 167 -4.47 5.23 -4.54
C LEU A 167 -3.23 4.60 -3.93
N SER A 168 -3.34 3.94 -2.79
CA SER A 168 -2.19 3.36 -2.11
C SER A 168 -2.42 1.93 -1.63
N ALA A 169 -1.34 1.20 -1.51
CA ALA A 169 -1.24 -0.12 -0.89
C ALA A 169 0.20 -0.32 -0.42
N HIS A 170 0.44 -1.07 0.64
CA HIS A 170 1.81 -1.46 0.92
C HIS A 170 2.25 -2.62 0.04
N TYR A 171 3.56 -2.66 -0.29
CA TYR A 171 4.10 -3.69 -1.17
C TYR A 171 5.11 -4.61 -0.48
N ASP A 172 5.56 -4.24 0.73
CA ASP A 172 6.36 -5.12 1.58
C ASP A 172 5.51 -6.23 2.21
N HIS A 173 6.18 -7.27 2.71
CA HIS A 173 5.59 -8.29 3.56
C HIS A 173 6.66 -8.89 4.48
N LEU A 174 6.44 -10.05 5.06
CA LEU A 174 7.24 -10.56 6.18
C LEU A 174 8.57 -11.21 5.80
N GLY A 175 8.75 -11.56 4.52
CA GLY A 175 10.01 -12.13 4.05
C GLY A 175 10.12 -13.65 4.23
N ILE A 176 11.34 -14.10 4.58
CA ILE A 176 11.62 -15.50 4.92
C ILE A 176 12.00 -15.56 6.40
N PHE A 177 11.30 -16.41 7.15
CA PHE A 177 11.57 -16.63 8.56
C PHE A 177 11.68 -18.12 8.89
N HIS A 178 12.78 -18.53 9.52
CA HIS A 178 13.12 -19.93 9.83
C HIS A 178 12.98 -20.88 8.61
N GLY A 179 13.35 -20.40 7.41
CA GLY A 179 13.28 -21.16 6.17
C GLY A 179 11.88 -21.21 5.53
N ASN A 180 10.86 -20.64 6.16
CA ASN A 180 9.52 -20.53 5.59
C ASN A 180 9.38 -19.20 4.86
N LEU A 181 8.91 -19.27 3.61
CA LEU A 181 8.55 -18.11 2.83
C LEU A 181 7.14 -17.64 3.26
N TYR A 182 6.98 -16.33 3.45
CA TYR A 182 5.72 -15.64 3.65
C TYR A 182 5.39 -14.89 2.35
N PRO A 183 4.58 -15.44 1.45
CA PRO A 183 4.40 -14.86 0.12
C PRO A 183 3.57 -13.57 0.12
N GLY A 184 2.62 -13.43 1.07
CA GLY A 184 1.79 -12.24 1.18
C GLY A 184 0.93 -11.98 -0.05
N ALA A 185 0.13 -12.98 -0.48
CA ALA A 185 -0.71 -12.85 -1.67
C ALA A 185 -1.93 -11.97 -1.41
N ASN A 186 -2.60 -12.20 -0.29
CA ASN A 186 -3.68 -11.35 0.17
C ASN A 186 -3.14 -10.13 0.91
N ASP A 187 -2.11 -10.29 1.70
CA ASP A 187 -1.41 -9.27 2.46
C ASP A 187 0.01 -8.97 1.88
N ASN A 188 0.23 -7.93 1.05
CA ASN A 188 -0.83 -7.11 0.46
C ASN A 188 -0.61 -7.00 -1.06
N ALA A 189 -0.16 -8.10 -1.70
CA ALA A 189 -0.09 -8.11 -3.17
C ALA A 189 -1.51 -7.93 -3.77
N SER A 190 -2.57 -8.30 -3.04
CA SER A 190 -3.96 -8.09 -3.46
C SER A 190 -4.32 -6.62 -3.60
N GLY A 191 -3.95 -5.80 -2.64
CA GLY A 191 -4.15 -4.35 -2.69
C GLY A 191 -3.35 -3.70 -3.81
N VAL A 192 -2.08 -4.10 -3.97
CA VAL A 192 -1.22 -3.61 -5.06
C VAL A 192 -1.83 -3.92 -6.42
N GLY A 193 -2.25 -5.18 -6.66
CA GLY A 193 -2.90 -5.59 -7.91
C GLY A 193 -4.19 -4.83 -8.17
N CYS A 194 -4.99 -4.61 -7.13
CA CYS A 194 -6.24 -3.87 -7.21
C CYS A 194 -6.04 -2.43 -7.68
N ILE A 195 -5.11 -1.67 -7.08
CA ILE A 195 -4.89 -0.26 -7.47
C ILE A 195 -4.20 -0.12 -8.83
N LEU A 196 -3.36 -1.08 -9.24
CA LEU A 196 -2.81 -1.15 -10.59
C LEU A 196 -3.92 -1.37 -11.63
N ASP A 197 -4.88 -2.26 -11.35
CA ASP A 197 -6.03 -2.50 -12.24
C ASP A 197 -6.91 -1.23 -12.38
N VAL A 198 -7.18 -0.53 -11.29
CA VAL A 198 -7.90 0.76 -11.32
C VAL A 198 -7.16 1.77 -12.21
N MET A 199 -5.85 1.91 -12.08
CA MET A 199 -5.06 2.82 -12.89
C MET A 199 -5.11 2.45 -14.38
N ARG A 200 -4.96 1.15 -14.72
CA ARG A 200 -5.09 0.67 -16.11
C ARG A 200 -6.43 1.04 -16.73
N ARG A 201 -7.51 0.91 -15.96
CA ARG A 201 -8.86 1.27 -16.42
C ARG A 201 -8.99 2.76 -16.68
N LEU A 202 -8.51 3.61 -15.77
CA LEU A 202 -8.51 5.06 -15.96
C LEU A 202 -7.75 5.49 -17.22
N ILE A 203 -6.60 4.88 -17.47
CA ILE A 203 -5.79 5.16 -18.66
C ILE A 203 -6.50 4.68 -19.94
N LYS A 204 -7.11 3.49 -19.92
CA LYS A 204 -7.85 2.93 -21.06
C LYS A 204 -9.05 3.79 -21.50
N GLU A 205 -9.68 4.49 -20.57
CA GLU A 205 -10.77 5.42 -20.89
C GLU A 205 -10.32 6.60 -21.78
N GLY A 206 -9.01 6.94 -21.73
CA GLY A 206 -8.42 8.00 -22.54
C GLY A 206 -8.89 9.41 -22.15
N VAL A 207 -9.58 9.55 -21.02
CA VAL A 207 -10.05 10.85 -20.52
C VAL A 207 -9.06 11.35 -19.47
N LYS A 208 -8.55 12.57 -19.70
CA LYS A 208 -7.65 13.20 -18.73
C LYS A 208 -8.45 13.63 -17.49
N PRO A 209 -8.09 13.18 -16.27
CA PRO A 209 -8.80 13.60 -15.06
C PRO A 209 -8.58 15.08 -14.75
N ASN A 210 -9.46 15.68 -13.96
CA ASN A 210 -9.27 17.04 -13.45
C ASN A 210 -8.13 17.10 -12.42
N ARG A 211 -8.04 16.11 -11.53
CA ARG A 211 -7.01 15.98 -10.50
C ARG A 211 -5.99 14.92 -10.88
N ASN A 212 -4.77 15.04 -10.37
CA ASN A 212 -3.78 13.98 -10.50
C ASN A 212 -4.28 12.71 -9.79
N VAL A 213 -4.08 11.55 -10.41
CA VAL A 213 -4.29 10.25 -9.76
C VAL A 213 -2.91 9.67 -9.48
N VAL A 214 -2.57 9.58 -8.21
CA VAL A 214 -1.25 9.12 -7.75
C VAL A 214 -1.35 7.68 -7.31
N LEU A 215 -0.47 6.80 -7.81
CA LEU A 215 -0.18 5.50 -7.22
C LEU A 215 0.95 5.66 -6.21
N ALA A 216 0.72 5.24 -4.98
CA ALA A 216 1.72 5.21 -3.93
C ALA A 216 1.78 3.81 -3.32
N PHE A 217 2.89 3.13 -3.53
CA PHE A 217 3.19 1.84 -2.92
C PHE A 217 4.09 2.07 -1.72
N TRP A 218 3.54 1.88 -0.53
CA TRP A 218 4.25 2.08 0.72
C TRP A 218 5.10 0.86 1.04
N SER A 219 6.28 1.07 1.62
CA SER A 219 7.08 0.00 2.20
C SER A 219 7.14 0.10 3.72
N ALA A 220 7.58 -0.97 4.36
CA ALA A 220 7.69 -1.09 5.80
C ALA A 220 6.37 -0.79 6.55
N GLU A 221 5.24 -1.15 5.97
CA GLU A 221 3.95 -1.18 6.64
C GLU A 221 4.00 -2.15 7.81
N GLU A 222 4.50 -3.35 7.57
CA GLU A 222 4.66 -4.45 8.53
C GLU A 222 5.60 -4.10 9.70
N MET A 223 6.41 -3.08 9.53
CA MET A 223 7.30 -2.52 10.55
C MET A 223 6.72 -1.29 11.25
N GLY A 224 5.41 -1.07 11.16
CA GLY A 224 4.67 0.02 11.82
C GLY A 224 4.41 1.23 10.92
N PHE A 225 4.04 1.01 9.65
CA PHE A 225 3.63 2.03 8.67
C PHE A 225 4.73 3.07 8.41
N VAL A 226 6.02 2.63 8.43
CA VAL A 226 7.18 3.54 8.39
C VAL A 226 7.22 4.32 7.08
N GLY A 227 6.88 3.69 5.95
CA GLY A 227 6.90 4.33 4.64
C GLY A 227 5.88 5.44 4.50
N SER A 228 4.62 5.19 4.82
CA SER A 228 3.57 6.21 4.78
C SER A 228 3.83 7.34 5.79
N TYR A 229 4.31 7.01 7.00
CA TYR A 229 4.76 8.01 7.96
C TYR A 229 5.88 8.91 7.38
N SER A 230 6.91 8.30 6.78
CA SER A 230 8.03 9.03 6.19
C SER A 230 7.56 10.00 5.10
N PHE A 231 6.65 9.55 4.23
CA PHE A 231 6.05 10.41 3.21
C PHE A 231 5.26 11.57 3.82
N VAL A 232 4.40 11.33 4.81
CA VAL A 232 3.61 12.39 5.44
C VAL A 232 4.50 13.43 6.14
N GLN A 233 5.62 12.99 6.73
CA GLN A 233 6.60 13.93 7.33
C GLN A 233 7.39 14.74 6.28
N LYS A 234 7.71 14.12 5.14
CA LYS A 234 8.50 14.74 4.07
C LYS A 234 7.91 14.37 2.70
N PRO A 235 6.77 14.97 2.34
CA PRO A 235 6.10 14.65 1.07
C PRO A 235 6.91 15.14 -0.12
N THR A 236 6.88 14.39 -1.21
CA THR A 236 7.60 14.71 -2.46
C THR A 236 6.81 15.64 -3.37
N PHE A 237 5.53 15.84 -3.08
CA PHE A 237 4.64 16.80 -3.74
C PHE A 237 3.73 17.49 -2.72
N SER A 238 2.94 18.50 -3.13
CA SER A 238 2.15 19.32 -2.22
C SER A 238 1.12 18.50 -1.44
N ARG A 239 1.28 18.42 -0.13
CA ARG A 239 0.36 17.73 0.79
C ARG A 239 -0.99 18.44 0.90
N THR A 240 -1.01 19.76 0.85
CA THR A 240 -2.25 20.56 0.95
C THR A 240 -3.20 20.35 -0.23
N GLY A 241 -2.71 19.81 -1.33
CA GLY A 241 -3.51 19.45 -2.50
C GLY A 241 -4.00 18.00 -2.49
N ILE A 242 -3.71 17.21 -1.45
CA ILE A 242 -4.22 15.84 -1.38
C ILE A 242 -5.69 15.87 -0.96
N GLU A 243 -6.55 15.58 -1.91
CA GLU A 243 -8.00 15.61 -1.72
C GLU A 243 -8.53 14.37 -1.00
N ALA A 244 -7.98 13.20 -1.32
CA ALA A 244 -8.34 11.95 -0.67
C ALA A 244 -7.24 10.91 -0.83
N VAL A 245 -7.18 9.96 0.12
CA VAL A 245 -6.34 8.75 0.05
C VAL A 245 -7.23 7.52 0.15
N PHE A 246 -7.19 6.68 -0.86
CA PHE A 246 -7.79 5.35 -0.87
C PHE A 246 -6.69 4.32 -0.68
N ASN A 247 -6.51 3.86 0.53
CA ASN A 247 -5.59 2.77 0.85
C ASN A 247 -6.30 1.43 0.69
N VAL A 248 -5.62 0.44 0.17
CA VAL A 248 -6.16 -0.91 -0.07
C VAL A 248 -5.27 -1.92 0.62
N ASP A 249 -5.89 -2.73 1.45
CA ASP A 249 -5.15 -3.69 2.26
C ASP A 249 -5.96 -4.98 2.43
N THR A 250 -5.33 -6.12 2.13
CA THR A 250 -5.95 -7.45 2.31
C THR A 250 -7.38 -7.58 1.76
N VAL A 251 -7.57 -7.39 0.45
CA VAL A 251 -8.91 -7.33 -0.17
C VAL A 251 -9.34 -8.61 -0.88
N GLY A 252 -8.53 -9.67 -0.86
CA GLY A 252 -8.73 -10.83 -1.74
C GLY A 252 -9.47 -12.02 -1.12
N ASN A 253 -9.85 -12.00 0.16
CA ASN A 253 -10.43 -13.17 0.83
C ASN A 253 -11.80 -12.91 1.44
N GLY A 254 -12.42 -13.96 1.99
CA GLY A 254 -13.71 -13.90 2.69
C GLY A 254 -14.93 -13.78 1.77
N PRO A 255 -16.11 -13.42 2.32
CA PRO A 255 -17.35 -13.32 1.54
C PRO A 255 -17.23 -12.28 0.42
N LEU A 256 -17.75 -12.62 -0.78
CA LEU A 256 -17.51 -11.84 -2.01
C LEU A 256 -17.88 -10.37 -1.88
N GLU A 257 -19.07 -10.06 -1.37
CA GLU A 257 -19.60 -8.70 -1.31
C GLU A 257 -19.34 -7.98 0.02
N GLU A 258 -18.59 -8.57 0.96
CA GLU A 258 -18.39 -7.98 2.29
C GLU A 258 -16.99 -7.38 2.47
N PHE A 259 -16.93 -6.08 2.77
CA PHE A 259 -15.70 -5.35 3.04
C PHE A 259 -15.80 -4.54 4.33
N ALA A 260 -14.67 -4.24 4.94
CA ALA A 260 -14.52 -3.32 6.04
C ALA A 260 -13.82 -2.04 5.58
N LEU A 261 -14.15 -0.93 6.25
CA LEU A 261 -13.44 0.35 6.06
C LEU A 261 -12.79 0.76 7.38
N TRP A 262 -11.54 1.19 7.30
CA TRP A 262 -10.85 1.83 8.41
C TRP A 262 -10.57 3.29 8.10
N ALA A 263 -11.06 4.16 8.97
CA ALA A 263 -10.79 5.59 8.98
C ALA A 263 -11.03 6.12 10.40
N ASN A 264 -10.49 7.31 10.71
CA ASN A 264 -10.73 7.94 12.01
C ASN A 264 -12.12 8.61 12.14
N SER A 265 -12.78 8.86 11.00
CA SER A 265 -14.09 9.49 10.93
C SER A 265 -14.77 9.20 9.61
N ASP A 266 -16.06 9.50 9.51
CA ASP A 266 -16.77 9.60 8.24
C ASP A 266 -16.27 10.84 7.48
N ASN A 267 -15.53 10.62 6.42
CA ASN A 267 -14.92 11.65 5.58
C ASN A 267 -15.23 11.41 4.10
N LYS A 268 -14.86 12.34 3.20
CA LYS A 268 -15.21 12.24 1.78
C LYS A 268 -14.67 10.98 1.09
N ALA A 269 -13.53 10.42 1.53
CA ALA A 269 -13.01 9.17 1.00
C ALA A 269 -13.89 7.98 1.41
N VAL A 270 -14.31 7.93 2.69
CA VAL A 270 -15.27 6.93 3.20
C VAL A 270 -16.57 7.00 2.41
N GLN A 271 -17.15 8.20 2.26
CA GLN A 271 -18.42 8.42 1.56
C GLN A 271 -18.33 8.01 0.08
N ALA A 272 -17.23 8.31 -0.60
CA ALA A 272 -17.00 7.89 -1.97
C ALA A 272 -16.98 6.36 -2.11
N VAL A 273 -16.29 5.64 -1.22
CA VAL A 273 -16.25 4.18 -1.21
C VAL A 273 -17.62 3.58 -0.88
N GLN A 274 -18.33 4.12 0.12
CA GLN A 274 -19.68 3.64 0.49
C GLN A 274 -20.67 3.81 -0.67
N SER A 275 -20.65 4.98 -1.34
CA SER A 275 -21.49 5.23 -2.52
C SER A 275 -21.16 4.27 -3.66
N ALA A 276 -19.86 4.07 -3.95
CA ALA A 276 -19.42 3.16 -4.99
C ALA A 276 -19.74 1.69 -4.68
N ALA A 277 -19.62 1.27 -3.42
CA ALA A 277 -19.99 -0.08 -2.99
C ALA A 277 -21.49 -0.34 -3.16
N ALA A 278 -22.34 0.62 -2.83
CA ALA A 278 -23.78 0.51 -3.04
C ALA A 278 -24.14 0.35 -4.52
N GLU A 279 -23.47 1.07 -5.42
CA GLU A 279 -23.64 0.93 -6.89
C GLU A 279 -23.24 -0.48 -7.36
N ASN A 280 -22.25 -1.10 -6.73
CA ASN A 280 -21.77 -2.44 -7.03
C ASN A 280 -22.47 -3.55 -6.20
N LYS A 281 -23.51 -3.21 -5.44
CA LYS A 281 -24.26 -4.13 -4.57
C LYS A 281 -23.37 -4.81 -3.51
N ALA A 282 -22.28 -4.18 -3.14
CA ALA A 282 -21.40 -4.63 -2.09
C ALA A 282 -21.75 -3.97 -0.74
N SER A 283 -21.46 -4.68 0.34
CA SER A 283 -21.60 -4.18 1.72
C SER A 283 -20.26 -3.70 2.23
N VAL A 284 -20.18 -2.44 2.61
CA VAL A 284 -19.02 -1.89 3.31
C VAL A 284 -19.44 -1.34 4.66
N ALA A 285 -18.65 -1.59 5.68
CA ALA A 285 -18.91 -1.08 7.03
C ALA A 285 -17.68 -0.33 7.55
N LEU A 286 -17.89 0.95 7.95
CA LEU A 286 -16.89 1.67 8.73
C LEU A 286 -16.79 0.99 10.09
N THR A 287 -15.64 0.41 10.39
CA THR A 287 -15.40 -0.31 11.64
C THR A 287 -14.39 0.43 12.50
N PRO A 288 -14.56 0.43 13.84
CA PRO A 288 -13.50 0.87 14.73
C PRO A 288 -12.24 0.03 14.50
N ASN A 289 -11.11 0.69 14.42
CA ASN A 289 -9.80 0.02 14.25
C ASN A 289 -9.27 -0.52 15.60
N ASN A 290 -9.99 -1.33 16.28
CA ASN A 290 -9.75 -1.92 17.60
C ASN A 290 -8.28 -2.32 17.92
N GLY A 291 -7.32 -1.41 17.70
CA GLY A 291 -5.88 -1.63 17.85
C GLY A 291 -5.17 -2.09 16.58
N TYR A 292 -5.89 -2.34 15.48
CA TYR A 292 -5.32 -2.58 14.16
C TYR A 292 -5.39 -1.32 13.31
N ASN A 293 -4.46 -1.17 12.38
CA ASN A 293 -4.44 -0.04 11.46
C ASN A 293 -3.72 -0.43 10.15
N SER A 294 -3.68 0.51 9.21
CA SER A 294 -2.90 0.46 7.99
C SER A 294 -2.41 1.87 7.63
N ASP A 295 -1.82 2.06 6.48
CA ASP A 295 -1.12 3.29 6.07
C ASP A 295 -1.98 4.58 6.05
N GLN A 296 -3.32 4.48 5.99
CA GLN A 296 -4.21 5.65 6.03
C GLN A 296 -4.10 6.45 7.32
N VAL A 297 -3.56 5.86 8.39
CA VAL A 297 -3.59 6.44 9.75
C VAL A 297 -2.86 7.78 9.83
N TYR A 298 -1.69 7.89 9.22
CA TYR A 298 -0.90 9.14 9.29
C TYR A 298 -1.50 10.25 8.44
N PHE A 299 -2.17 9.92 7.34
CA PHE A 299 -2.95 10.88 6.57
C PHE A 299 -4.13 11.39 7.38
N ASN A 300 -4.86 10.52 8.06
CA ASN A 300 -5.96 10.89 8.95
C ASN A 300 -5.49 11.76 10.13
N MET A 301 -4.32 11.47 10.72
CA MET A 301 -3.74 12.30 11.79
C MET A 301 -3.34 13.69 11.29
N ASP A 302 -2.99 13.81 10.02
CA ASP A 302 -2.67 15.07 9.34
C ASP A 302 -3.91 15.74 8.69
N HIS A 303 -5.10 15.31 9.07
CA HIS A 303 -6.38 15.82 8.58
C HIS A 303 -6.64 15.66 7.08
N VAL A 304 -5.90 14.79 6.39
CA VAL A 304 -6.19 14.38 5.02
C VAL A 304 -7.28 13.32 5.04
N PRO A 305 -8.38 13.48 4.28
CA PRO A 305 -9.41 12.45 4.17
C PRO A 305 -8.83 11.14 3.62
N ALA A 306 -8.76 10.10 4.44
CA ALA A 306 -8.20 8.82 4.06
C ALA A 306 -9.05 7.67 4.60
N VAL A 307 -9.08 6.57 3.83
CA VAL A 307 -9.79 5.33 4.18
C VAL A 307 -8.97 4.13 3.72
N THR A 308 -8.98 3.05 4.50
CA THR A 308 -8.53 1.73 4.03
C THR A 308 -9.75 0.87 3.71
N LEU A 309 -9.78 0.34 2.50
CA LEU A 309 -10.68 -0.73 2.07
C LEU A 309 -10.00 -2.07 2.30
N MET A 310 -10.69 -2.99 2.98
CA MET A 310 -10.17 -4.33 3.24
C MET A 310 -11.27 -5.38 3.22
N ALA A 311 -10.90 -6.65 3.07
CA ALA A 311 -11.83 -7.75 3.18
C ALA A 311 -12.37 -7.88 4.61
N TRP A 312 -13.63 -8.34 4.77
CA TRP A 312 -14.19 -8.58 6.09
C TRP A 312 -13.42 -9.62 6.90
N ASP A 313 -12.95 -10.68 6.26
CA ASP A 313 -12.19 -11.79 6.87
C ASP A 313 -10.66 -11.64 6.73
N TRP A 314 -10.15 -10.41 6.70
CA TRP A 314 -8.73 -10.10 6.45
C TRP A 314 -7.73 -10.87 7.34
N LEU A 315 -8.12 -11.21 8.57
CA LEU A 315 -7.27 -11.95 9.52
C LEU A 315 -7.03 -13.43 9.13
N ASN A 316 -7.86 -14.00 8.24
CA ASN A 316 -7.74 -15.40 7.88
C ASN A 316 -6.49 -15.64 7.04
N LYS A 317 -5.58 -16.48 7.50
CA LYS A 317 -4.24 -16.76 6.96
C LYS A 317 -3.28 -15.57 6.88
N ASN A 318 -3.71 -14.38 7.32
CA ASN A 318 -2.84 -13.21 7.36
C ASN A 318 -1.59 -13.49 8.21
N HIS A 319 -0.40 -13.10 7.75
CA HIS A 319 0.88 -13.30 8.39
C HIS A 319 1.26 -14.78 8.60
N THR A 320 0.84 -15.64 7.67
CA THR A 320 1.21 -17.06 7.66
C THR A 320 1.77 -17.48 6.30
N PRO A 321 2.52 -18.58 6.21
CA PRO A 321 3.01 -19.12 4.93
C PRO A 321 1.89 -19.58 3.98
N GLU A 322 0.65 -19.72 4.48
CA GLU A 322 -0.52 -20.12 3.70
C GLU A 322 -1.21 -18.95 2.99
N ASP A 323 -0.72 -17.71 3.17
CA ASP A 323 -1.17 -16.56 2.36
C ASP A 323 -0.55 -16.61 0.96
N VAL A 324 -1.06 -17.51 0.15
CA VAL A 324 -0.63 -17.81 -1.22
C VAL A 324 -1.68 -17.40 -2.25
N LEU A 325 -1.31 -17.36 -3.53
CA LEU A 325 -2.20 -16.96 -4.62
C LEU A 325 -3.52 -17.74 -4.64
N ASP A 326 -3.51 -19.05 -4.37
CA ASP A 326 -4.70 -19.89 -4.34
C ASP A 326 -5.71 -19.50 -3.25
N PHE A 327 -5.27 -18.72 -2.27
CA PHE A 327 -6.14 -18.19 -1.22
C PHE A 327 -6.90 -16.93 -1.66
N VAL A 328 -6.42 -16.25 -2.70
CA VAL A 328 -7.03 -15.01 -3.22
C VAL A 328 -8.18 -15.34 -4.16
N ASN A 329 -9.35 -14.73 -3.93
CA ASN A 329 -10.51 -14.85 -4.82
C ASN A 329 -10.45 -13.78 -5.94
N PRO A 330 -10.25 -14.17 -7.22
CA PRO A 330 -10.15 -13.21 -8.32
C PRO A 330 -11.41 -12.35 -8.51
N GLN A 331 -12.60 -12.91 -8.23
CA GLN A 331 -13.85 -12.17 -8.34
C GLN A 331 -13.96 -11.09 -7.28
N LYS A 332 -13.45 -11.34 -6.07
CA LYS A 332 -13.41 -10.36 -5.00
C LYS A 332 -12.44 -9.23 -5.31
N ILE A 333 -11.27 -9.53 -5.87
CA ILE A 333 -10.33 -8.52 -6.36
C ILE A 333 -10.99 -7.64 -7.44
N THR A 334 -11.70 -8.25 -8.41
CA THR A 334 -12.43 -7.50 -9.43
C THR A 334 -13.46 -6.56 -8.80
N LEU A 335 -14.25 -7.04 -7.83
CA LEU A 335 -15.25 -6.23 -7.16
C LEU A 335 -14.61 -5.09 -6.34
N ALA A 336 -13.51 -5.34 -5.64
CA ALA A 336 -12.75 -4.30 -4.94
C ALA A 336 -12.24 -3.23 -5.93
N SER A 337 -11.69 -3.64 -7.07
CA SER A 337 -11.27 -2.74 -8.15
C SER A 337 -12.45 -1.92 -8.71
N ASP A 338 -13.63 -2.54 -8.91
CA ASP A 338 -14.83 -1.84 -9.39
C ASP A 338 -15.30 -0.75 -8.40
N ILE A 339 -15.30 -1.08 -7.11
CA ILE A 339 -15.65 -0.13 -6.05
C ILE A 339 -14.67 1.05 -6.04
N LEU A 340 -13.37 0.77 -6.04
CA LEU A 340 -12.34 1.80 -6.00
C LEU A 340 -12.35 2.67 -7.25
N TYR A 341 -12.48 2.06 -8.43
CA TYR A 341 -12.57 2.78 -9.70
C TYR A 341 -13.73 3.81 -9.68
N ARG A 342 -14.92 3.39 -9.23
CA ARG A 342 -16.07 4.29 -9.07
C ARG A 342 -15.83 5.37 -8.02
N ALA A 343 -15.22 5.01 -6.88
CA ALA A 343 -14.92 5.97 -5.83
C ALA A 343 -13.93 7.05 -6.30
N VAL A 344 -12.88 6.65 -7.03
CA VAL A 344 -11.90 7.58 -7.61
C VAL A 344 -12.54 8.48 -8.63
N GLN A 345 -13.35 7.94 -9.58
CA GLN A 345 -14.04 8.74 -10.60
C GLN A 345 -14.86 9.90 -9.99
N LYS A 346 -15.54 9.68 -8.86
CA LYS A 346 -16.34 10.71 -8.16
C LYS A 346 -15.51 11.92 -7.68
N LEU A 347 -14.20 11.73 -7.52
CA LEU A 347 -13.31 12.77 -6.98
C LEU A 347 -12.37 13.36 -8.03
N VAL A 348 -12.15 12.67 -9.15
CA VAL A 348 -11.16 13.12 -10.14
C VAL A 348 -11.77 13.66 -11.43
N PHE A 349 -13.04 13.41 -11.68
CA PHE A 349 -13.83 13.95 -12.79
C PHE A 349 -14.97 14.83 -12.27
#